data_a294546f4f6655b73f5b4c3b17b28e78
#
_entry.id   a294546f4f6655b73f5b4c3b17b28e78
#
_cell.length_a   1.000
_cell.length_b   1.000
_cell.length_c   1.000
_cell.angle_alpha   90.00
_cell.angle_beta   90.00
_cell.angle_gamma   90.00
#
_symmetry.space_group_name_H-M   'P 1'
#
loop_
_entity.id
_entity.type
_entity.pdbx_description
1 polymer ?
#
loop_
_entity_poly.entity_id
_entity_poly.type
_entity_poly.pdbx_seq_one_letter_code
_entity_poly.pdbx_strand_id
1 'polypeptide(L)'
;LAARVPSVAGVVAVSAPMRLRDFPVRFAPAVDLWNRLVNKTKSSGLKMEFLDNHPENPHINYVRNPVAGVREIERLMEDLEPRLSQITVPALLLQASGDPVVDPKGSRKIFDMLGSVDKQFILFNFDRHGILVGDDTARVYRTISDFLARL
;
A
#
# COMPACT_ATOMS: atom_id res chain seq x y z
N LEU A 1 -9.91 -5.42 8.58
CA LEU A 1 -10.35 -6.65 9.27
C LEU A 1 -9.89 -6.65 10.73
N ALA A 2 -8.59 -6.65 11.02
CA ALA A 2 -8.06 -6.83 12.38
C ALA A 2 -8.60 -5.84 13.43
N ALA A 3 -8.98 -4.62 13.03
CA ALA A 3 -9.63 -3.65 13.93
C ALA A 3 -11.12 -3.94 14.19
N ARG A 4 -11.72 -4.93 13.50
CA ARG A 4 -13.18 -5.17 13.56
C ARG A 4 -13.55 -6.63 13.81
N VAL A 5 -12.64 -7.56 13.62
CA VAL A 5 -12.90 -9.00 13.70
C VAL A 5 -12.10 -9.58 14.87
N PRO A 6 -12.77 -9.91 16.00
CA PRO A 6 -12.09 -10.37 17.21
C PRO A 6 -11.31 -11.68 17.06
N SER A 7 -11.66 -12.51 16.07
CA SER A 7 -11.02 -13.81 15.82
C SER A 7 -9.71 -13.74 15.02
N VAL A 8 -9.23 -12.54 14.66
CA VAL A 8 -7.93 -12.38 14.00
C VAL A 8 -6.83 -12.58 15.05
N ALA A 9 -5.99 -13.62 14.86
CA ALA A 9 -4.91 -13.95 15.79
C ALA A 9 -3.68 -13.04 15.62
N GLY A 10 -3.43 -12.53 14.42
CA GLY A 10 -2.32 -11.64 14.11
C GLY A 10 -2.42 -11.04 12.71
N VAL A 11 -1.56 -10.09 12.40
CA VAL A 11 -1.51 -9.40 11.09
C VAL A 11 -0.11 -9.46 10.51
N VAL A 12 -0.01 -9.89 9.26
CA VAL A 12 1.20 -9.72 8.44
C VAL A 12 0.87 -8.73 7.33
N ALA A 13 1.53 -7.59 7.31
CA ALA A 13 1.39 -6.56 6.28
C ALA A 13 2.68 -6.49 5.45
N VAL A 14 2.55 -6.74 4.15
CA VAL A 14 3.67 -6.76 3.21
C VAL A 14 3.50 -5.61 2.23
N SER A 15 4.48 -4.71 2.16
CA SER A 15 4.48 -3.53 1.29
C SER A 15 3.16 -2.74 1.35
N ALA A 16 2.60 -2.61 2.57
CA ALA A 16 1.30 -1.97 2.76
C ALA A 16 1.40 -0.45 2.56
N PRO A 17 0.57 0.15 1.68
CA PRO A 17 0.63 1.57 1.41
C PRO A 17 -0.02 2.39 2.52
N MET A 18 0.67 3.43 2.99
CA MET A 18 0.09 4.59 3.66
C MET A 18 0.64 5.87 3.01
N ARG A 19 1.51 5.69 2.03
CA ARG A 19 2.05 6.74 1.19
C ARG A 19 2.56 6.11 -0.11
N LEU A 20 2.04 6.58 -1.23
CA LEU A 20 2.50 6.19 -2.54
C LEU A 20 3.72 7.04 -2.96
N ARG A 21 4.68 6.44 -3.64
CA ARG A 21 5.94 7.08 -4.01
C ARG A 21 5.82 7.88 -5.30
N ASP A 22 5.01 7.42 -6.23
CA ASP A 22 4.87 8.02 -7.56
C ASP A 22 4.31 9.42 -7.52
N PHE A 23 5.05 10.36 -8.12
CA PHE A 23 4.67 11.76 -8.22
C PHE A 23 3.37 11.98 -9.00
N PRO A 24 3.10 11.33 -10.17
CA PRO A 24 1.83 11.47 -10.87
C PRO A 24 0.63 11.04 -10.04
N VAL A 25 0.77 9.97 -9.24
CA VAL A 25 -0.27 9.46 -8.36
C VAL A 25 -0.69 10.49 -7.31
N ARG A 26 0.23 11.32 -6.82
CA ARG A 26 -0.05 12.38 -5.83
C ARG A 26 -0.97 13.49 -6.37
N PHE A 27 -1.12 13.61 -7.70
CA PHE A 27 -2.04 14.53 -8.32
C PHE A 27 -3.42 13.93 -8.61
N ALA A 28 -3.64 12.65 -8.32
CA ALA A 28 -4.92 12.00 -8.55
C ALA A 28 -6.12 12.77 -7.94
N PRO A 29 -6.03 13.38 -6.74
CA PRO A 29 -7.11 14.21 -6.21
C PRO A 29 -7.45 15.42 -7.09
N ALA A 30 -6.43 16.11 -7.61
CA ALA A 30 -6.62 17.28 -8.47
C ALA A 30 -7.18 16.85 -9.84
N VAL A 31 -6.70 15.74 -10.39
CA VAL A 31 -7.21 15.17 -11.65
C VAL A 31 -8.65 14.68 -11.49
N ASP A 32 -9.01 14.05 -10.37
CA ASP A 32 -10.39 13.64 -10.08
C ASP A 32 -11.33 14.86 -9.98
N LEU A 33 -10.89 15.90 -9.29
CA LEU A 33 -11.64 17.17 -9.22
C LEU A 33 -11.83 17.79 -10.62
N TRP A 34 -10.77 17.84 -11.42
CA TRP A 34 -10.82 18.28 -12.80
C TRP A 34 -11.83 17.46 -13.61
N ASN A 35 -11.75 16.14 -13.54
CA ASN A 35 -12.66 15.24 -14.24
C ASN A 35 -14.12 15.46 -13.84
N ARG A 36 -14.41 15.76 -12.56
CA ARG A 36 -15.75 16.09 -12.08
C ARG A 36 -16.25 17.42 -12.63
N LEU A 37 -15.37 18.42 -12.75
CA LEU A 37 -15.72 19.73 -13.33
C LEU A 37 -16.00 19.59 -14.83
N VAL A 38 -15.14 18.89 -15.57
CA VAL A 38 -15.27 18.64 -17.00
C VAL A 38 -16.53 17.82 -17.32
N ASN A 39 -16.92 16.88 -16.47
CA ASN A 39 -18.18 16.14 -16.62
C ASN A 39 -19.41 17.03 -16.63
N LYS A 40 -19.40 18.14 -15.88
CA LYS A 40 -20.51 19.11 -15.86
C LYS A 40 -20.65 19.91 -17.19
N THR A 41 -19.56 20.01 -17.96
CA THR A 41 -19.50 20.81 -19.18
C THR A 41 -19.73 20.02 -20.48
N LYS A 42 -20.02 18.71 -20.40
CA LYS A 42 -20.15 17.79 -21.56
C LYS A 42 -18.89 17.69 -22.44
N SER A 43 -17.76 18.17 -22.01
CA SER A 43 -16.46 18.14 -22.72
C SER A 43 -15.69 16.88 -22.44
N SER A 44 -16.18 15.72 -22.90
CA SER A 44 -15.62 14.40 -22.59
C SER A 44 -14.16 14.20 -23.03
N GLY A 45 -13.70 14.95 -24.04
CA GLY A 45 -12.32 14.85 -24.55
C GLY A 45 -11.23 15.43 -23.65
N LEU A 46 -11.59 16.12 -22.56
CA LEU A 46 -10.64 16.74 -21.62
C LEU A 46 -10.41 15.92 -20.33
N LYS A 47 -10.99 14.73 -20.26
CA LYS A 47 -10.83 13.86 -19.08
C LYS A 47 -9.49 13.14 -19.08
N MET A 48 -8.84 13.12 -17.93
CA MET A 48 -7.70 12.26 -17.65
C MET A 48 -8.19 11.01 -16.88
N GLU A 49 -8.47 9.94 -17.60
CA GLU A 49 -8.98 8.70 -16.99
C GLU A 49 -7.86 7.81 -16.44
N PHE A 50 -6.64 7.96 -16.96
CA PHE A 50 -5.50 7.15 -16.63
C PHE A 50 -4.27 8.01 -16.35
N LEU A 51 -3.40 7.52 -15.48
CA LEU A 51 -2.04 8.00 -15.25
C LEU A 51 -1.06 6.96 -15.77
N ASP A 52 -0.01 7.39 -16.44
CA ASP A 52 1.04 6.49 -16.91
C ASP A 52 1.73 5.82 -15.71
N ASN A 53 2.04 4.55 -15.86
CA ASN A 53 2.71 3.73 -14.88
C ASN A 53 3.93 3.05 -15.51
N HIS A 54 5.00 2.91 -14.74
CA HIS A 54 6.21 2.20 -15.14
C HIS A 54 6.37 0.96 -14.24
N PRO A 55 5.60 -0.11 -14.50
CA PRO A 55 5.62 -1.28 -13.64
C PRO A 55 6.95 -2.05 -13.76
N GLU A 56 7.34 -2.72 -12.68
CA GLU A 56 8.52 -3.59 -12.63
C GLU A 56 8.47 -4.70 -13.69
N ASN A 57 7.28 -5.19 -14.00
CA ASN A 57 7.06 -6.17 -15.05
C ASN A 57 5.92 -5.72 -16.00
N PRO A 58 6.25 -5.06 -17.12
CA PRO A 58 5.25 -4.54 -18.06
C PRO A 58 4.51 -5.64 -18.83
N HIS A 59 4.97 -6.91 -18.79
CA HIS A 59 4.31 -8.02 -19.47
C HIS A 59 3.07 -8.53 -18.73
N ILE A 60 3.00 -8.32 -17.40
CA ILE A 60 1.90 -8.79 -16.56
C ILE A 60 1.21 -7.67 -15.78
N ASN A 61 1.80 -6.49 -15.71
CA ASN A 61 1.26 -5.34 -15.00
C ASN A 61 0.75 -4.28 -15.98
N TYR A 62 -0.27 -3.55 -15.56
CA TYR A 62 -0.81 -2.46 -16.36
C TYR A 62 0.18 -1.30 -16.46
N VAL A 63 0.35 -0.79 -17.68
CA VAL A 63 1.21 0.39 -17.97
C VAL A 63 0.49 1.72 -17.67
N ARG A 64 -0.76 1.68 -17.25
CA ARG A 64 -1.57 2.85 -16.85
C ARG A 64 -2.42 2.53 -15.64
N ASN A 65 -2.46 3.45 -14.70
CA ASN A 65 -3.31 3.36 -13.52
C ASN A 65 -4.58 4.20 -13.73
N PRO A 66 -5.78 3.63 -13.55
CA PRO A 66 -7.00 4.43 -13.59
C PRO A 66 -7.03 5.41 -12.41
N VAL A 67 -7.28 6.69 -12.69
CA VAL A 67 -7.37 7.75 -11.68
C VAL A 67 -8.38 7.40 -10.59
N ALA A 68 -9.52 6.83 -10.98
CA ALA A 68 -10.55 6.39 -10.03
C ALA A 68 -10.02 5.30 -9.07
N GLY A 69 -9.23 4.33 -9.57
CA GLY A 69 -8.63 3.29 -8.74
C GLY A 69 -7.62 3.84 -7.73
N VAL A 70 -6.78 4.78 -8.17
CA VAL A 70 -5.84 5.47 -7.28
C VAL A 70 -6.59 6.22 -6.16
N ARG A 71 -7.67 6.92 -6.50
CA ARG A 71 -8.51 7.62 -5.51
C ARG A 71 -9.16 6.67 -4.50
N GLU A 72 -9.56 5.48 -4.92
CA GLU A 72 -10.08 4.48 -3.97
C GLU A 72 -9.01 3.96 -3.00
N ILE A 73 -7.76 3.79 -3.47
CA ILE A 73 -6.64 3.43 -2.60
C ILE A 73 -6.38 4.55 -1.57
N GLU A 74 -6.38 5.81 -2.00
CA GLU A 74 -6.21 6.95 -1.09
C GLU A 74 -7.31 7.01 -0.03
N ARG A 75 -8.58 6.85 -0.43
CA ARG A 75 -9.72 6.79 0.50
C ARG A 75 -9.59 5.64 1.49
N LEU A 76 -9.12 4.49 1.02
CA LEU A 76 -8.88 3.34 1.90
C LEU A 76 -7.79 3.64 2.94
N MET A 77 -6.71 4.34 2.53
CA MET A 77 -5.66 4.78 3.46
C MET A 77 -6.21 5.78 4.48
N GLU A 78 -7.00 6.77 4.03
CA GLU A 78 -7.65 7.77 4.89
C GLU A 78 -8.63 7.11 5.89
N ASP A 79 -9.38 6.09 5.47
CA ASP A 79 -10.32 5.33 6.32
C ASP A 79 -9.58 4.40 7.30
N LEU A 80 -8.44 3.86 6.90
CA LEU A 80 -7.64 2.96 7.72
C LEU A 80 -6.86 3.70 8.81
N GLU A 81 -6.29 4.86 8.52
CA GLU A 81 -5.38 5.58 9.40
C GLU A 81 -5.91 5.77 10.83
N PRO A 82 -7.13 6.29 11.06
CA PRO A 82 -7.67 6.49 12.41
C PRO A 82 -7.99 5.17 13.15
N ARG A 83 -7.96 4.04 12.45
CA ARG A 83 -8.26 2.72 13.02
C ARG A 83 -7.03 1.90 13.36
N LEU A 84 -5.86 2.34 12.97
CA LEU A 84 -4.61 1.61 13.21
C LEU A 84 -4.37 1.36 14.71
N SER A 85 -4.69 2.33 15.56
CA SER A 85 -4.55 2.19 17.02
C SER A 85 -5.49 1.14 17.63
N GLN A 86 -6.55 0.75 16.92
CA GLN A 86 -7.48 -0.30 17.35
C GLN A 86 -6.96 -1.72 17.02
N ILE A 87 -5.89 -1.84 16.24
CA ILE A 87 -5.25 -3.12 15.93
C ILE A 87 -4.25 -3.43 17.05
N THR A 88 -4.68 -4.29 17.97
CA THR A 88 -3.91 -4.65 19.18
C THR A 88 -3.33 -6.06 19.14
N VAL A 89 -3.71 -6.86 18.15
CA VAL A 89 -3.18 -8.21 17.92
C VAL A 89 -1.71 -8.15 17.45
N PRO A 90 -0.92 -9.23 17.64
CA PRO A 90 0.45 -9.29 17.13
C PRO A 90 0.54 -8.86 15.66
N ALA A 91 1.54 -8.06 15.31
CA ALA A 91 1.66 -7.50 13.98
C ALA A 91 3.10 -7.56 13.43
N LEU A 92 3.23 -8.04 12.19
CA LEU A 92 4.48 -8.05 11.44
C LEU A 92 4.34 -7.19 10.19
N LEU A 93 5.18 -6.17 10.04
CA LEU A 93 5.23 -5.33 8.85
C LEU A 93 6.54 -5.57 8.11
N LEU A 94 6.43 -5.88 6.82
CA LEU A 94 7.55 -6.16 5.94
C LEU A 94 7.54 -5.16 4.78
N GLN A 95 8.69 -4.54 4.50
CA GLN A 95 8.82 -3.52 3.46
C GLN A 95 10.18 -3.61 2.77
N ALA A 96 10.22 -3.35 1.46
CA ALA A 96 11.47 -3.13 0.75
C ALA A 96 11.99 -1.71 0.98
N SER A 97 13.29 -1.54 1.21
CA SER A 97 13.90 -0.22 1.41
C SER A 97 13.91 0.63 0.13
N GLY A 98 14.06 -0.01 -1.03
CA GLY A 98 14.06 0.61 -2.36
C GLY A 98 12.75 0.47 -3.13
N ASP A 99 11.61 0.16 -2.45
CA ASP A 99 10.30 -0.01 -3.10
C ASP A 99 9.96 1.19 -4.00
N PRO A 100 9.75 0.99 -5.32
CA PRO A 100 9.45 2.08 -6.24
C PRO A 100 8.00 2.56 -6.17
N VAL A 101 7.10 1.78 -5.58
CA VAL A 101 5.64 2.04 -5.56
C VAL A 101 5.20 2.63 -4.23
N VAL A 102 5.58 1.98 -3.13
CA VAL A 102 5.21 2.37 -1.77
C VAL A 102 6.39 3.03 -1.06
N ASP A 103 6.17 4.22 -0.52
CA ASP A 103 7.20 4.89 0.31
C ASP A 103 7.35 4.14 1.66
N PRO A 104 8.54 3.61 1.99
CA PRO A 104 8.78 2.93 3.26
C PRO A 104 8.42 3.76 4.50
N LYS A 105 8.43 5.09 4.39
CA LYS A 105 7.95 6.00 5.45
C LYS A 105 6.46 5.82 5.74
N GLY A 106 5.67 5.44 4.72
CA GLY A 106 4.25 5.10 4.91
C GLY A 106 4.07 3.84 5.74
N SER A 107 4.81 2.78 5.43
CA SER A 107 4.79 1.53 6.22
C SER A 107 5.30 1.76 7.64
N ARG A 108 6.31 2.61 7.83
CA ARG A 108 6.78 3.01 9.16
C ARG A 108 5.70 3.76 9.93
N LYS A 109 4.96 4.66 9.29
CA LYS A 109 3.81 5.35 9.90
C LYS A 109 2.75 4.35 10.38
N ILE A 110 2.42 3.32 9.57
CA ILE A 110 1.52 2.24 10.01
C ILE A 110 2.04 1.62 11.29
N PHE A 111 3.31 1.18 11.30
CA PHE A 111 3.92 0.56 12.47
C PHE A 111 3.82 1.43 13.73
N ASP A 112 4.15 2.71 13.61
CA ASP A 112 4.15 3.62 14.76
C ASP A 112 2.73 3.83 15.31
N MET A 113 1.70 3.81 14.45
CA MET A 113 0.29 4.02 14.81
C MET A 113 -0.45 2.76 15.29
N LEU A 114 0.08 1.54 15.05
CA LEU A 114 -0.55 0.32 15.54
C LEU A 114 -0.63 0.31 17.06
N GLY A 115 -1.81 -0.06 17.59
CA GLY A 115 -2.04 -0.24 19.02
C GLY A 115 -1.43 -1.53 19.61
N SER A 116 -0.92 -2.42 18.77
CA SER A 116 -0.25 -3.66 19.19
C SER A 116 1.01 -3.36 19.99
N VAL A 117 1.19 -4.05 21.11
CA VAL A 117 2.44 -4.05 21.91
C VAL A 117 3.45 -5.06 21.36
N ASP A 118 2.97 -6.13 20.74
CA ASP A 118 3.79 -7.12 20.02
C ASP A 118 3.77 -6.82 18.55
N LYS A 119 4.66 -5.94 18.11
CA LYS A 119 4.77 -5.54 16.71
C LYS A 119 6.22 -5.49 16.24
N GLN A 120 6.45 -5.89 14.98
CA GLN A 120 7.76 -5.90 14.35
C GLN A 120 7.69 -5.17 13.00
N PHE A 121 8.73 -4.42 12.68
CA PHE A 121 8.91 -3.78 11.38
C PHE A 121 10.27 -4.17 10.81
N ILE A 122 10.27 -4.82 9.65
CA ILE A 122 11.48 -5.32 9.00
C ILE A 122 11.60 -4.70 7.60
N LEU A 123 12.71 -4.04 7.37
CA LEU A 123 13.12 -3.55 6.06
C LEU A 123 14.05 -4.58 5.40
N PHE A 124 13.66 -5.03 4.21
CA PHE A 124 14.52 -5.83 3.35
C PHE A 124 15.22 -4.92 2.34
N ASN A 125 16.49 -5.21 2.07
CA ASN A 125 17.26 -4.48 1.06
C ASN A 125 16.92 -5.00 -0.35
N PHE A 126 15.72 -4.64 -0.82
CA PHE A 126 15.24 -4.91 -2.17
C PHE A 126 14.87 -3.60 -2.86
N ASP A 127 15.06 -3.56 -4.19
CA ASP A 127 14.70 -2.44 -5.05
C ASP A 127 13.43 -2.74 -5.87
N ARG A 128 12.53 -3.53 -5.30
CA ARG A 128 11.27 -3.95 -5.90
C ARG A 128 10.11 -3.89 -4.91
N HIS A 129 8.89 -3.71 -5.46
CA HIS A 129 7.67 -3.71 -4.63
C HIS A 129 7.26 -5.14 -4.21
N GLY A 130 7.34 -6.09 -5.13
CA GLY A 130 6.93 -7.48 -4.93
C GLY A 130 7.95 -8.32 -4.16
N ILE A 131 8.10 -8.15 -2.84
CA ILE A 131 9.11 -8.84 -2.04
C ILE A 131 8.83 -10.33 -1.77
N LEU A 132 7.65 -10.82 -2.15
CA LEU A 132 7.28 -12.24 -2.04
C LEU A 132 7.64 -13.05 -3.29
N VAL A 133 8.12 -12.41 -4.35
CA VAL A 133 8.49 -13.07 -5.61
C VAL A 133 9.88 -12.63 -6.05
N GLY A 134 10.54 -13.47 -6.89
CA GLY A 134 11.90 -13.23 -7.36
C GLY A 134 12.97 -13.80 -6.43
N ASP A 135 14.21 -13.35 -6.63
CA ASP A 135 15.38 -13.84 -5.91
C ASP A 135 15.38 -13.42 -4.43
N ASP A 136 16.10 -14.16 -3.60
CA ASP A 136 16.33 -13.89 -2.17
C ASP A 136 15.08 -13.82 -1.28
N THR A 137 13.93 -14.33 -1.74
CA THR A 137 12.67 -14.32 -0.99
C THR A 137 12.63 -15.30 0.20
N ALA A 138 13.54 -16.28 0.25
CA ALA A 138 13.59 -17.28 1.32
C ALA A 138 13.64 -16.66 2.73
N ARG A 139 14.34 -15.53 2.89
CA ARG A 139 14.41 -14.80 4.15
C ARG A 139 13.06 -14.18 4.53
N VAL A 140 12.32 -13.66 3.54
CA VAL A 140 10.98 -13.07 3.74
C VAL A 140 10.02 -14.15 4.22
N TYR A 141 9.99 -15.29 3.53
CA TYR A 141 9.14 -16.42 3.89
C TYR A 141 9.46 -16.98 5.27
N ARG A 142 10.74 -17.13 5.61
CA ARG A 142 11.16 -17.57 6.94
C ARG A 142 10.67 -16.60 8.01
N THR A 143 10.84 -15.32 7.82
CA THR A 143 10.36 -14.28 8.75
C THR A 143 8.85 -14.37 8.99
N ILE A 144 8.06 -14.59 7.92
CA ILE A 144 6.62 -14.77 8.03
C ILE A 144 6.29 -16.08 8.77
N SER A 145 6.94 -17.18 8.42
CA SER A 145 6.72 -18.48 9.07
C SER A 145 7.04 -18.44 10.56
N ASP A 146 8.16 -17.82 10.95
CA ASP A 146 8.57 -17.68 12.34
C ASP A 146 7.56 -16.82 13.14
N PHE A 147 7.01 -15.77 12.49
CA PHE A 147 5.95 -14.97 13.10
C PHE A 147 4.67 -15.78 13.30
N LEU A 148 4.21 -16.50 12.27
CA LEU A 148 2.98 -17.29 12.34
C LEU A 148 3.09 -18.46 13.34
N ALA A 149 4.28 -19.06 13.48
CA ALA A 149 4.49 -20.17 14.39
C ALA A 149 4.39 -19.79 15.88
N ARG A 150 4.45 -18.51 16.22
CA ARG A 150 4.34 -18.01 17.60
C ARG A 150 2.97 -17.42 17.96
N LEU A 151 2.01 -17.39 17.00
CA LEU A 151 0.63 -17.00 17.24
C LEU A 151 -0.21 -18.14 17.84
#